data_34bdf140a5aa72042487f99df975255c
#
_entry.id   34bdf140a5aa72042487f99df975255c
#
_cell.length_a   1.000
_cell.length_b   1.000
_cell.length_c   1.000
_cell.angle_alpha   90.00
_cell.angle_beta   90.00
_cell.angle_gamma   90.00
#
_symmetry.space_group_name_H-M   'P 1'
#
loop_
_entity.id
_entity.type
_entity.pdbx_description
1 polymer ?
#
loop_
_entity_poly.entity_id
_entity_poly.type
_entity_poly.pdbx_seq_one_letter_code
_entity_poly.pdbx_strand_id
1 'polypeptide(L)'
;MARSASRRGAGPTDKFTTMDMPAGMQTNSQTYNKAPNPGPNFMIPFGKAKIVRPGTDLTLVTYGAVVQRALLAAKELEAKDKCSVEVIDLRSLSPVDWETLASSIRKTSRVLVAYEDPLSWGYGGEIAARLGEECFAWLDAPVKRVASTDTFVAYAPDLEDFILPQTEDLVRALRELRAF
;
A
#
# COMPACT_ATOMS: atom_id res chain seq x y z
N MET A 1 3.72 -55.38 5.64
CA MET A 1 2.57 -54.54 5.17
C MET A 1 2.95 -53.10 5.26
N ALA A 2 3.40 -52.52 4.15
CA ALA A 2 3.77 -51.12 4.07
C ALA A 2 2.53 -50.33 3.62
N ARG A 3 2.08 -49.37 4.43
CA ARG A 3 0.99 -48.46 4.06
C ARG A 3 1.52 -47.40 3.10
N SER A 4 1.01 -47.44 1.86
CA SER A 4 1.17 -46.42 0.85
C SER A 4 0.58 -45.10 1.38
N ALA A 5 1.42 -44.09 1.59
CA ALA A 5 0.99 -42.72 1.82
C ALA A 5 0.59 -42.10 0.48
N SER A 6 -0.72 -41.98 0.26
CA SER A 6 -1.31 -41.22 -0.85
C SER A 6 -0.78 -39.79 -0.81
N ARG A 7 0.04 -39.41 -1.78
CA ARG A 7 0.36 -38.00 -2.09
C ARG A 7 -0.94 -37.36 -2.58
N ARG A 8 -1.60 -36.59 -1.71
CA ARG A 8 -2.63 -35.64 -2.16
C ARG A 8 -1.94 -34.61 -3.06
N GLY A 9 -2.37 -34.55 -4.29
CA GLY A 9 -1.88 -33.56 -5.25
C GLY A 9 -2.08 -32.15 -4.68
N ALA A 10 -1.00 -31.37 -4.72
CA ALA A 10 -1.03 -29.97 -4.35
C ALA A 10 -2.02 -29.25 -5.26
N GLY A 11 -3.01 -28.60 -4.67
CA GLY A 11 -3.98 -27.75 -5.39
C GLY A 11 -3.29 -26.51 -6.00
N PRO A 12 -3.96 -25.72 -6.85
CA PRO A 12 -3.41 -24.54 -7.50
C PRO A 12 -2.84 -23.48 -6.55
N THR A 13 -3.20 -23.55 -5.26
CA THR A 13 -2.74 -22.63 -4.20
C THR A 13 -1.37 -22.99 -3.63
N ASP A 14 -0.85 -24.19 -3.90
CA ASP A 14 0.38 -24.69 -3.28
C ASP A 14 1.66 -24.26 -4.04
N LYS A 15 1.52 -23.49 -5.12
CA LYS A 15 2.66 -23.02 -5.92
C LYS A 15 3.33 -21.75 -5.39
N PHE A 16 2.75 -21.09 -4.39
CA PHE A 16 3.44 -20.06 -3.64
C PHE A 16 4.02 -20.69 -2.38
N THR A 17 5.18 -21.27 -2.53
CA THR A 17 6.01 -21.66 -1.39
C THR A 17 6.40 -20.37 -0.69
N THR A 18 5.82 -20.08 0.47
CA THR A 18 6.46 -19.21 1.44
C THR A 18 7.83 -19.79 1.67
N MET A 19 8.90 -19.02 1.45
CA MET A 19 10.21 -19.42 1.99
C MET A 19 9.98 -19.61 3.48
N ASP A 20 10.19 -20.85 3.98
CA ASP A 20 10.23 -21.12 5.40
C ASP A 20 11.48 -20.41 5.95
N MET A 21 11.29 -19.17 6.36
CA MET A 21 12.34 -18.45 7.07
C MET A 21 12.47 -19.03 8.49
N PRO A 22 13.69 -19.17 9.01
CA PRO A 22 13.90 -19.61 10.39
C PRO A 22 13.10 -18.74 11.36
N ALA A 23 12.50 -19.36 12.35
CA ALA A 23 11.80 -18.64 13.42
C ALA A 23 12.74 -17.58 14.03
N GLY A 24 12.35 -16.30 13.95
CA GLY A 24 13.17 -15.15 14.36
C GLY A 24 13.65 -14.25 13.21
N MET A 25 13.49 -14.66 11.94
CA MET A 25 13.74 -13.80 10.77
C MET A 25 12.46 -13.23 10.13
N GLN A 26 11.31 -13.47 10.74
CA GLN A 26 10.05 -12.90 10.25
C GLN A 26 9.95 -11.45 10.74
N THR A 27 10.29 -10.52 9.89
CA THR A 27 9.95 -9.10 10.11
C THR A 27 8.47 -8.89 9.82
N ASN A 28 7.82 -7.96 10.51
CA ASN A 28 6.43 -7.61 10.24
C ASN A 28 6.19 -7.13 8.79
N SER A 29 7.24 -6.64 8.12
CA SER A 29 7.24 -6.25 6.71
C SER A 29 7.08 -7.42 5.75
N GLN A 30 7.34 -8.66 6.20
CA GLN A 30 7.30 -9.87 5.37
C GLN A 30 6.04 -10.71 5.54
N THR A 31 4.94 -10.12 5.94
CA THR A 31 3.66 -10.83 5.97
C THR A 31 3.18 -11.08 4.55
N TYR A 32 3.60 -12.20 3.96
CA TYR A 32 3.13 -12.63 2.65
C TYR A 32 1.66 -13.04 2.74
N ASN A 33 0.79 -12.23 2.20
CA ASN A 33 -0.62 -12.59 2.07
C ASN A 33 -0.77 -13.65 0.98
N LYS A 34 -1.25 -14.83 1.36
CA LYS A 34 -1.61 -15.88 0.42
C LYS A 34 -2.83 -15.43 -0.38
N ALA A 35 -2.72 -15.38 -1.69
CA ALA A 35 -3.83 -15.13 -2.60
C ALA A 35 -3.97 -16.30 -3.58
N PRO A 36 -5.17 -16.58 -4.09
CA PRO A 36 -5.35 -17.54 -5.17
C PRO A 36 -4.48 -17.17 -6.37
N ASN A 37 -3.84 -18.17 -6.99
CA ASN A 37 -3.11 -17.96 -8.23
C ASN A 37 -4.11 -17.60 -9.35
N PRO A 38 -4.01 -16.40 -9.96
CA PRO A 38 -4.95 -15.96 -10.98
C PRO A 38 -4.84 -16.72 -12.32
N GLY A 39 -3.87 -17.64 -12.44
CA GLY A 39 -3.64 -18.45 -13.62
C GLY A 39 -2.65 -17.86 -14.62
N PRO A 40 -2.28 -18.64 -15.68
CA PRO A 40 -1.20 -18.29 -16.60
C PRO A 40 -1.49 -17.10 -17.51
N ASN A 41 -2.75 -16.76 -17.71
CA ASN A 41 -3.18 -15.67 -18.59
C ASN A 41 -3.38 -14.34 -17.84
N PHE A 42 -3.11 -14.31 -16.52
CA PHE A 42 -3.24 -13.09 -15.75
C PHE A 42 -2.11 -12.10 -16.10
N MET A 43 -2.51 -10.90 -16.49
CA MET A 43 -1.58 -9.80 -16.80
C MET A 43 -1.99 -8.54 -16.06
N ILE A 44 -1.00 -7.80 -15.56
CA ILE A 44 -1.19 -6.45 -15.02
C ILE A 44 -0.77 -5.48 -16.12
N PRO A 45 -1.70 -4.68 -16.68
CA PRO A 45 -1.34 -3.73 -17.73
C PRO A 45 -0.45 -2.62 -17.16
N PHE A 46 0.57 -2.23 -17.93
CA PHE A 46 1.41 -1.08 -17.59
C PHE A 46 0.58 0.22 -17.56
N GLY A 47 0.92 1.10 -16.63
CA GLY A 47 0.25 2.40 -16.50
C GLY A 47 -1.20 2.33 -16.06
N LYS A 48 -1.59 1.21 -15.42
CA LYS A 48 -2.92 1.04 -14.84
C LYS A 48 -2.84 0.73 -13.35
N ALA A 49 -3.32 1.68 -12.56
CA ALA A 49 -3.51 1.53 -11.13
C ALA A 49 -4.72 0.66 -10.81
N LYS A 50 -4.80 0.21 -9.59
CA LYS A 50 -5.97 -0.52 -9.07
C LYS A 50 -6.52 0.17 -7.85
N ILE A 51 -7.79 0.50 -7.85
CA ILE A 51 -8.53 0.81 -6.62
C ILE A 51 -8.72 -0.53 -5.89
N VAL A 52 -7.89 -0.77 -4.87
CA VAL A 52 -7.94 -2.00 -4.06
C VAL A 52 -8.99 -1.91 -2.95
N ARG A 53 -9.40 -0.69 -2.61
CA ARG A 53 -10.52 -0.39 -1.72
C ARG A 53 -11.21 0.87 -2.21
N PRO A 54 -12.52 0.85 -2.54
CA PRO A 54 -13.26 2.08 -2.84
C PRO A 54 -13.49 2.90 -1.57
N GLY A 55 -13.59 4.22 -1.73
CA GLY A 55 -13.86 5.18 -0.64
C GLY A 55 -14.33 6.52 -1.16
N THR A 56 -14.82 7.38 -0.26
CA THR A 56 -15.44 8.66 -0.62
C THR A 56 -14.88 9.88 0.09
N ASP A 57 -14.17 9.70 1.22
CA ASP A 57 -13.79 10.81 2.09
C ASP A 57 -12.32 11.22 1.91
N LEU A 58 -11.44 10.22 1.74
CA LEU A 58 -9.99 10.41 1.60
C LEU A 58 -9.45 9.48 0.51
N THR A 59 -8.41 9.91 -0.19
CA THR A 59 -7.63 9.07 -1.11
C THR A 59 -6.27 8.72 -0.46
N LEU A 60 -5.90 7.44 -0.47
CA LEU A 60 -4.58 6.96 -0.12
C LEU A 60 -3.94 6.31 -1.33
N VAL A 61 -2.90 6.96 -1.86
CA VAL A 61 -2.10 6.48 -3.00
C VAL A 61 -0.87 5.75 -2.47
N THR A 62 -0.64 4.54 -2.94
CA THR A 62 0.48 3.73 -2.45
C THR A 62 0.93 2.69 -3.48
N TYR A 63 2.02 1.99 -3.18
CA TYR A 63 2.55 0.88 -3.96
C TYR A 63 3.38 -0.07 -3.08
N GLY A 64 3.69 -1.25 -3.59
CA GLY A 64 4.54 -2.23 -2.93
C GLY A 64 3.96 -2.76 -1.61
N ALA A 65 4.81 -2.94 -0.61
CA ALA A 65 4.43 -3.53 0.67
C ALA A 65 3.46 -2.64 1.48
N VAL A 66 3.52 -1.32 1.29
CA VAL A 66 2.64 -0.36 2.00
C VAL A 66 1.16 -0.55 1.65
N VAL A 67 0.82 -1.17 0.53
CA VAL A 67 -0.59 -1.47 0.15
C VAL A 67 -1.33 -2.21 1.26
N GLN A 68 -0.70 -3.20 1.88
CA GLN A 68 -1.33 -3.98 2.96
C GLN A 68 -1.54 -3.14 4.22
N ARG A 69 -0.55 -2.34 4.60
CA ARG A 69 -0.66 -1.40 5.74
C ARG A 69 -1.74 -0.35 5.48
N ALA A 70 -1.85 0.14 4.25
CA ALA A 70 -2.89 1.07 3.81
C ALA A 70 -4.30 0.49 3.95
N LEU A 71 -4.50 -0.77 3.56
CA LEU A 71 -5.79 -1.45 3.73
C LEU A 71 -6.16 -1.63 5.19
N LEU A 72 -5.20 -1.95 6.07
CA LEU A 72 -5.42 -2.03 7.52
C LEU A 72 -5.77 -0.67 8.11
N ALA A 73 -5.03 0.38 7.75
CA ALA A 73 -5.31 1.76 8.19
C ALA A 73 -6.70 2.23 7.75
N ALA A 74 -7.07 1.98 6.49
CA ALA A 74 -8.39 2.31 5.97
C ALA A 74 -9.52 1.59 6.71
N LYS A 75 -9.32 0.30 7.04
CA LYS A 75 -10.28 -0.48 7.83
C LYS A 75 -10.43 0.06 9.25
N GLU A 76 -9.33 0.49 9.87
CA GLU A 76 -9.35 1.08 11.20
C GLU A 76 -10.13 2.41 11.21
N LEU A 77 -9.87 3.31 10.25
CA LEU A 77 -10.58 4.58 10.14
C LEU A 77 -12.08 4.37 9.92
N GLU A 78 -12.47 3.42 9.07
CA GLU A 78 -13.89 3.12 8.87
C GLU A 78 -14.55 2.62 10.16
N ALA A 79 -13.89 1.74 10.90
CA ALA A 79 -14.44 1.17 12.12
C ALA A 79 -14.55 2.20 13.26
N LYS A 80 -13.49 2.98 13.49
CA LYS A 80 -13.38 3.90 14.63
C LYS A 80 -13.89 5.30 14.33
N ASP A 81 -13.62 5.82 13.15
CA ASP A 81 -13.82 7.21 12.78
C ASP A 81 -14.97 7.41 11.77
N LYS A 82 -15.57 6.30 11.27
CA LYS A 82 -16.61 6.32 10.20
C LYS A 82 -16.14 7.08 8.95
N CYS A 83 -14.87 6.96 8.62
CA CYS A 83 -14.22 7.63 7.50
C CYS A 83 -13.91 6.60 6.40
N SER A 84 -14.40 6.86 5.20
CA SER A 84 -14.26 5.98 4.04
C SER A 84 -13.03 6.37 3.22
N VAL A 85 -11.99 5.55 3.27
CA VAL A 85 -10.72 5.79 2.57
C VAL A 85 -10.65 4.96 1.29
N GLU A 86 -10.48 5.64 0.15
CA GLU A 86 -10.14 4.98 -1.11
C GLU A 86 -8.65 4.66 -1.15
N VAL A 87 -8.31 3.39 -1.34
CA VAL A 87 -6.91 2.96 -1.45
C VAL A 87 -6.58 2.59 -2.88
N ILE A 88 -5.58 3.26 -3.45
CA ILE A 88 -5.09 3.05 -4.82
C ILE A 88 -3.70 2.43 -4.77
N ASP A 89 -3.58 1.24 -5.35
CA ASP A 89 -2.31 0.58 -5.64
C ASP A 89 -1.86 0.97 -7.04
N LEU A 90 -0.74 1.69 -7.14
CA LEU A 90 -0.21 2.17 -8.43
C LEU A 90 0.20 1.04 -9.38
N ARG A 91 0.72 -0.07 -8.87
CA ARG A 91 1.22 -1.23 -9.62
C ARG A 91 2.31 -0.93 -10.64
N SER A 92 2.26 0.25 -11.26
CA SER A 92 3.22 0.74 -12.25
C SER A 92 3.65 2.15 -11.86
N LEU A 93 4.96 2.36 -11.74
CA LEU A 93 5.55 3.66 -11.41
C LEU A 93 5.98 4.44 -12.65
N SER A 94 6.19 3.74 -13.76
CA SER A 94 6.50 4.34 -15.05
C SER A 94 5.95 3.46 -16.19
N PRO A 95 4.88 3.89 -16.85
CA PRO A 95 4.08 5.08 -16.58
C PRO A 95 3.15 4.94 -15.38
N VAL A 96 2.80 6.08 -14.73
CA VAL A 96 1.77 6.16 -13.67
C VAL A 96 0.39 6.38 -14.30
N ASP A 97 -0.64 5.83 -13.69
CA ASP A 97 -2.05 6.06 -14.05
C ASP A 97 -2.59 7.36 -13.42
N TRP A 98 -2.18 8.49 -13.98
CA TRP A 98 -2.56 9.82 -13.49
C TRP A 98 -4.07 10.08 -13.54
N GLU A 99 -4.76 9.50 -14.52
CA GLU A 99 -6.20 9.65 -14.68
C GLU A 99 -6.97 9.05 -13.49
N THR A 100 -6.57 7.85 -13.07
CA THR A 100 -7.16 7.21 -11.88
C THR A 100 -6.90 8.03 -10.63
N LEU A 101 -5.69 8.59 -10.45
CA LEU A 101 -5.36 9.45 -9.30
C LEU A 101 -6.20 10.74 -9.32
N ALA A 102 -6.22 11.45 -10.44
CA ALA A 102 -6.98 12.70 -10.57
C ALA A 102 -8.48 12.47 -10.36
N SER A 103 -9.04 11.38 -10.88
CA SER A 103 -10.46 11.03 -10.68
C SER A 103 -10.79 10.78 -9.21
N SER A 104 -9.92 10.10 -8.47
CA SER A 104 -10.08 9.88 -7.04
C SER A 104 -10.01 11.18 -6.25
N ILE A 105 -9.03 12.05 -6.56
CA ILE A 105 -8.85 13.34 -5.87
C ILE A 105 -10.04 14.26 -6.10
N ARG A 106 -10.56 14.32 -7.33
CA ARG A 106 -11.79 15.11 -7.62
C ARG A 106 -13.00 14.66 -6.81
N LYS A 107 -13.02 13.42 -6.36
CA LYS A 107 -14.09 12.85 -5.54
C LYS A 107 -13.88 13.12 -4.05
N THR A 108 -12.64 13.00 -3.56
CA THR A 108 -12.33 12.99 -2.12
C THR A 108 -11.71 14.28 -1.60
N SER A 109 -11.13 15.11 -2.48
CA SER A 109 -10.47 16.40 -2.22
C SER A 109 -9.28 16.35 -1.24
N ARG A 110 -8.92 15.18 -0.73
CA ARG A 110 -7.85 14.99 0.26
C ARG A 110 -7.04 13.76 -0.09
N VAL A 111 -5.70 13.89 -0.11
CA VAL A 111 -4.83 12.82 -0.56
C VAL A 111 -3.62 12.61 0.34
N LEU A 112 -3.39 11.35 0.71
CA LEU A 112 -2.17 10.85 1.33
C LEU A 112 -1.40 10.02 0.32
N VAL A 113 -0.10 10.27 0.16
CA VAL A 113 0.82 9.43 -0.62
C VAL A 113 1.71 8.67 0.37
N ALA A 114 1.67 7.34 0.36
CA ALA A 114 2.40 6.49 1.30
C ALA A 114 3.31 5.50 0.55
N TYR A 115 4.58 5.43 0.96
CA TYR A 115 5.61 4.65 0.26
C TYR A 115 6.80 4.32 1.17
N GLU A 116 7.61 3.32 0.81
CA GLU A 116 8.78 2.88 1.60
C GLU A 116 10.10 3.57 1.23
N ASP A 117 10.16 4.31 0.12
CA ASP A 117 11.34 5.13 -0.18
C ASP A 117 11.53 6.20 0.90
N PRO A 118 12.75 6.79 1.06
CA PRO A 118 12.97 7.92 1.95
C PRO A 118 12.04 9.10 1.66
N LEU A 119 11.71 9.86 2.68
CA LEU A 119 10.86 11.05 2.54
C LEU A 119 11.48 12.09 1.58
N SER A 120 12.79 12.28 1.67
CA SER A 120 13.56 13.07 0.73
C SER A 120 13.96 12.20 -0.47
N TRP A 121 13.76 12.73 -1.68
CA TRP A 121 14.11 12.09 -2.95
C TRP A 121 13.32 10.82 -3.31
N GLY A 122 12.42 10.34 -2.44
CA GLY A 122 11.55 9.22 -2.76
C GLY A 122 10.53 9.57 -3.86
N TYR A 123 10.14 8.56 -4.65
CA TYR A 123 9.24 8.73 -5.80
C TYR A 123 7.87 9.34 -5.43
N GLY A 124 7.42 9.13 -4.20
CA GLY A 124 6.20 9.79 -3.69
C GLY A 124 6.29 11.31 -3.63
N GLY A 125 7.51 11.88 -3.63
CA GLY A 125 7.73 13.32 -3.78
C GLY A 125 7.31 13.84 -5.16
N GLU A 126 7.66 13.12 -6.23
CA GLU A 126 7.23 13.41 -7.61
C GLU A 126 5.70 13.32 -7.74
N ILE A 127 5.12 12.24 -7.18
CA ILE A 127 3.66 12.07 -7.18
C ILE A 127 2.99 13.27 -6.48
N ALA A 128 3.46 13.64 -5.30
CA ALA A 128 2.88 14.74 -4.52
C ALA A 128 3.01 16.09 -5.23
N ALA A 129 4.16 16.37 -5.87
CA ALA A 129 4.39 17.59 -6.63
C ALA A 129 3.40 17.70 -7.79
N ARG A 130 3.29 16.64 -8.60
CA ARG A 130 2.40 16.63 -9.76
C ARG A 130 0.93 16.70 -9.37
N LEU A 131 0.51 16.01 -8.30
CA LEU A 131 -0.85 16.14 -7.77
C LEU A 131 -1.13 17.56 -7.28
N GLY A 132 -0.14 18.21 -6.64
CA GLY A 132 -0.25 19.61 -6.22
C GLY A 132 -0.39 20.57 -7.41
N GLU A 133 0.28 20.33 -8.52
CA GLU A 133 0.19 21.14 -9.73
C GLU A 133 -1.11 20.90 -10.50
N GLU A 134 -1.42 19.64 -10.80
CA GLU A 134 -2.52 19.28 -11.71
C GLU A 134 -3.88 19.21 -11.02
N CYS A 135 -3.91 18.94 -9.71
CA CYS A 135 -5.15 18.74 -8.95
C CYS A 135 -5.43 19.84 -7.92
N PHE A 136 -4.62 20.89 -7.85
CA PHE A 136 -4.74 21.97 -6.84
C PHE A 136 -6.17 22.51 -6.66
N ALA A 137 -6.87 22.72 -7.76
CA ALA A 137 -8.23 23.26 -7.74
C ALA A 137 -9.30 22.35 -7.08
N TRP A 138 -8.96 21.09 -6.82
CA TRP A 138 -9.84 20.10 -6.19
C TRP A 138 -9.38 19.68 -4.81
N LEU A 139 -8.27 20.24 -4.30
CA LEU A 139 -7.72 19.89 -3.00
C LEU A 139 -8.27 20.80 -1.91
N ASP A 140 -8.84 20.21 -0.87
CA ASP A 140 -9.26 20.88 0.37
C ASP A 140 -8.16 20.89 1.45
N ALA A 141 -7.09 20.10 1.23
CA ALA A 141 -5.96 19.97 2.14
C ALA A 141 -4.65 19.84 1.36
N PRO A 142 -3.50 20.17 1.97
CA PRO A 142 -2.20 19.87 1.37
C PRO A 142 -2.02 18.38 1.05
N VAL A 143 -1.36 18.06 -0.05
CA VAL A 143 -0.94 16.70 -0.33
C VAL A 143 0.02 16.24 0.76
N LYS A 144 -0.39 15.24 1.55
CA LYS A 144 0.42 14.72 2.64
C LYS A 144 1.21 13.50 2.19
N ARG A 145 2.41 13.32 2.75
CA ARG A 145 3.25 12.14 2.50
C ARG A 145 3.56 11.43 3.80
N VAL A 146 3.54 10.10 3.75
CA VAL A 146 4.09 9.20 4.78
C VAL A 146 5.08 8.29 4.09
N ALA A 147 6.33 8.33 4.53
CA ALA A 147 7.45 7.66 3.90
C ALA A 147 8.43 7.16 4.96
N SER A 148 9.44 6.41 4.55
CA SER A 148 10.50 6.06 5.49
C SER A 148 11.32 7.31 5.90
N THR A 149 11.98 7.21 7.04
CA THR A 149 12.91 8.24 7.50
C THR A 149 14.13 8.34 6.57
N ASP A 150 14.75 9.53 6.51
CA ASP A 150 15.92 9.77 5.66
C ASP A 150 17.17 9.12 6.26
N THR A 151 17.21 7.79 6.24
CA THR A 151 18.31 6.98 6.74
C THR A 151 18.41 5.66 5.97
N PHE A 152 19.49 4.93 6.16
CA PHE A 152 19.61 3.57 5.65
C PHE A 152 18.67 2.63 6.40
N VAL A 153 18.07 1.67 5.69
CA VAL A 153 17.24 0.65 6.31
C VAL A 153 18.10 -0.25 7.21
N ALA A 154 17.68 -0.41 8.44
CA ALA A 154 18.37 -1.25 9.41
C ALA A 154 18.03 -2.74 9.22
N TYR A 155 18.94 -3.61 9.68
CA TYR A 155 18.71 -5.05 9.68
C TYR A 155 17.99 -5.57 10.93
N ALA A 156 18.05 -4.84 12.04
CA ALA A 156 17.34 -5.20 13.27
C ALA A 156 15.85 -4.90 13.10
N PRO A 157 14.94 -5.86 13.39
CA PRO A 157 13.50 -5.68 13.16
C PRO A 157 12.92 -4.43 13.83
N ASP A 158 13.28 -4.15 15.07
CA ASP A 158 12.79 -2.98 15.81
C ASP A 158 13.21 -1.65 15.17
N LEU A 159 14.41 -1.61 14.59
CA LEU A 159 14.91 -0.43 13.88
C LEU A 159 14.30 -0.33 12.48
N GLU A 160 14.08 -1.45 11.80
CA GLU A 160 13.39 -1.49 10.52
C GLU A 160 11.96 -0.97 10.68
N ASP A 161 11.22 -1.45 11.69
CA ASP A 161 9.86 -0.98 11.99
C ASP A 161 9.80 0.51 12.36
N PHE A 162 10.84 1.03 13.02
CA PHE A 162 10.96 2.47 13.33
C PHE A 162 11.20 3.32 12.06
N ILE A 163 11.95 2.80 11.09
CA ILE A 163 12.33 3.51 9.87
C ILE A 163 11.19 3.50 8.84
N LEU A 164 10.56 2.34 8.66
CA LEU A 164 9.55 2.14 7.63
C LEU A 164 8.16 2.58 8.09
N PRO A 165 7.33 3.16 7.20
CA PRO A 165 5.98 3.59 7.54
C PRO A 165 5.12 2.41 8.03
N GLN A 166 4.56 2.54 9.23
CA GLN A 166 3.68 1.54 9.83
C GLN A 166 2.20 1.92 9.67
N THR A 167 1.31 0.98 9.97
CA THR A 167 -0.15 1.22 9.90
C THR A 167 -0.58 2.42 10.74
N GLU A 168 0.00 2.56 11.93
CA GLU A 168 -0.29 3.65 12.88
C GLU A 168 0.09 5.03 12.33
N ASP A 169 1.19 5.11 11.55
CA ASP A 169 1.62 6.34 10.90
C ASP A 169 0.62 6.77 9.82
N LEU A 170 0.12 5.80 9.05
CA LEU A 170 -0.91 6.04 8.05
C LEU A 170 -2.21 6.49 8.71
N VAL A 171 -2.64 5.82 9.78
CA VAL A 171 -3.85 6.18 10.54
C VAL A 171 -3.74 7.61 11.07
N ARG A 172 -2.60 7.97 11.69
CA ARG A 172 -2.34 9.32 12.20
C ARG A 172 -2.42 10.35 11.08
N ALA A 173 -1.74 10.13 9.97
CA ALA A 173 -1.72 11.04 8.82
C ALA A 173 -3.10 11.22 8.18
N LEU A 174 -3.88 10.14 8.07
CA LEU A 174 -5.25 10.20 7.54
C LEU A 174 -6.19 10.96 8.49
N ARG A 175 -6.07 10.80 9.81
CA ARG A 175 -6.83 11.60 10.78
C ARG A 175 -6.50 13.09 10.71
N GLU A 176 -5.23 13.43 10.55
CA GLU A 176 -4.80 14.81 10.36
C GLU A 176 -5.37 15.40 9.07
N LEU A 177 -5.35 14.66 7.95
CA LEU A 177 -5.98 15.10 6.70
C LEU A 177 -7.49 15.26 6.80
N ARG A 178 -8.16 14.44 7.59
CA ARG A 178 -9.59 14.54 7.83
C ARG A 178 -9.97 15.82 8.58
N ALA A 179 -9.07 16.33 9.41
CA ALA A 179 -9.31 17.49 10.25
C ALA A 179 -9.25 18.84 9.48
N PHE A 180 -8.74 18.83 8.24
CA PHE A 180 -8.83 19.96 7.32
C PHE A 180 -10.26 20.10 6.78
#